data_5229b7266a591f06d5f424f6effa98ff
#
_entry.id   5229b7266a591f06d5f424f6effa98ff
#
_cell.length_a   1.000
_cell.length_b   1.000
_cell.length_c   1.000
_cell.angle_alpha   90.00
_cell.angle_beta   90.00
_cell.angle_gamma   90.00
#
_symmetry.space_group_name_H-M   'P 1'
#
loop_
_entity.id
_entity.type
_entity.pdbx_description
1 polymer ?
#
loop_
_entity_poly.entity_id
_entity_poly.type
_entity_poly.pdbx_seq_one_letter_code
_entity_poly.pdbx_strand_id
1 'polypeptide(L)'
;MKPIEGYNKLRGGYYTPEKIAEFIATWAIRTKNDEILEPSCGDGSFISAIADRLHKMGASDQSIKHNVTGVELDKVEASKASQYGPNVVQSDFFTYYQKCIDGEKEFDVVVGNPPFI
;
A
#
# COMPACT_ATOMS: atom_id res chain seq x y z
N MET A 1 -8.52 22.26 7.04
CA MET A 1 -7.51 21.99 6.01
C MET A 1 -8.09 21.83 4.62
N LYS A 2 -8.92 22.79 4.26
CA LYS A 2 -9.59 22.73 2.94
C LYS A 2 -8.62 22.68 1.75
N PRO A 3 -7.50 23.45 1.75
CA PRO A 3 -6.59 23.41 0.61
C PRO A 3 -5.99 22.01 0.37
N ILE A 4 -5.62 21.30 1.45
CA ILE A 4 -5.05 19.94 1.33
C ILE A 4 -6.10 18.97 0.81
N GLU A 5 -7.30 19.05 1.35
CA GLU A 5 -8.42 18.22 0.93
C GLU A 5 -8.76 18.44 -0.54
N GLY A 6 -8.85 19.73 -0.96
CA GLY A 6 -9.10 20.07 -2.36
C GLY A 6 -8.01 19.60 -3.29
N TYR A 7 -6.75 19.71 -2.86
CA TYR A 7 -5.62 19.24 -3.64
C TYR A 7 -5.68 17.72 -3.88
N ASN A 8 -5.98 16.95 -2.85
CA ASN A 8 -6.10 15.50 -2.98
C ASN A 8 -7.24 15.10 -3.93
N LYS A 9 -8.35 15.80 -3.87
CA LYS A 9 -9.47 15.58 -4.81
C LYS A 9 -9.05 15.83 -6.24
N LEU A 10 -8.34 16.94 -6.48
CA LEU A 10 -7.89 17.31 -7.82
C LEU A 10 -6.92 16.28 -8.39
N ARG A 11 -6.19 15.58 -7.55
CA ARG A 11 -5.28 14.51 -7.97
C ARG A 11 -5.99 13.18 -8.16
N GLY A 12 -7.30 13.11 -7.93
CA GLY A 12 -8.08 11.89 -8.10
C GLY A 12 -7.87 10.87 -7.00
N GLY A 13 -7.43 11.31 -5.82
CA GLY A 13 -7.19 10.42 -4.71
C GLY A 13 -7.49 11.05 -3.36
N TYR A 14 -7.61 10.21 -2.36
CA TYR A 14 -7.80 10.59 -0.97
C TYR A 14 -6.84 9.78 -0.12
N TYR A 15 -6.36 10.39 0.97
CA TYR A 15 -5.65 9.63 1.99
C TYR A 15 -6.67 8.95 2.88
N THR A 16 -6.50 7.66 3.09
CA THR A 16 -7.37 6.91 3.99
C THR A 16 -7.10 7.33 5.43
N PRO A 17 -8.14 7.68 6.21
CA PRO A 17 -7.96 7.96 7.62
C PRO A 17 -7.28 6.79 8.33
N GLU A 18 -6.36 7.11 9.23
CA GLU A 18 -5.51 6.13 9.91
C GLU A 18 -6.31 5.00 10.56
N LYS A 19 -7.37 5.34 11.28
CA LYS A 19 -8.18 4.32 11.99
C LYS A 19 -8.93 3.40 11.05
N ILE A 20 -9.34 3.92 9.90
CA ILE A 20 -9.99 3.10 8.87
C ILE A 20 -8.99 2.16 8.23
N ALA A 21 -7.80 2.65 7.91
CA ALA A 21 -6.73 1.82 7.36
C ALA A 21 -6.34 0.71 8.35
N GLU A 22 -6.22 1.04 9.63
CA GLU A 22 -5.95 0.05 10.68
C GLU A 22 -7.03 -1.02 10.76
N PHE A 23 -8.29 -0.60 10.70
CA PHE A 23 -9.41 -1.53 10.76
C PHE A 23 -9.39 -2.51 9.58
N ILE A 24 -9.22 -1.98 8.38
CA ILE A 24 -9.18 -2.80 7.16
C ILE A 24 -7.98 -3.75 7.17
N ALA A 25 -6.81 -3.25 7.55
CA ALA A 25 -5.61 -4.07 7.63
C ALA A 25 -5.78 -5.21 8.66
N THR A 26 -6.37 -4.90 9.80
CA THR A 26 -6.63 -5.90 10.83
C THR A 26 -7.60 -6.97 10.36
N TRP A 27 -8.61 -6.56 9.62
CA TRP A 27 -9.61 -7.49 9.09
C TRP A 27 -9.08 -8.35 7.94
N ALA A 28 -8.33 -7.76 7.03
CA ALA A 28 -7.89 -8.42 5.81
C ALA A 28 -6.67 -9.32 6.00
N ILE A 29 -5.74 -8.92 6.85
CA ILE A 29 -4.49 -9.66 7.05
C ILE A 29 -4.66 -10.68 8.15
N ARG A 30 -4.60 -11.95 7.80
CA ARG A 30 -4.89 -13.06 8.71
C ARG A 30 -3.66 -13.76 9.22
N THR A 31 -2.56 -13.74 8.49
CA THR A 31 -1.32 -14.34 8.91
C THR A 31 -0.15 -13.40 8.69
N LYS A 32 0.91 -13.55 9.48
CA LYS A 32 2.11 -12.72 9.33
C LYS A 32 2.89 -13.05 8.05
N ASN A 33 2.54 -14.13 7.36
CA ASN A 33 3.21 -14.56 6.14
C ASN A 33 2.40 -14.24 4.88
N ASP A 34 1.28 -13.54 5.01
CA ASP A 34 0.48 -13.13 3.85
C ASP A 34 1.32 -12.27 2.91
N GLU A 35 1.20 -12.54 1.61
CA GLU A 35 1.76 -11.67 0.58
C GLU A 35 0.71 -10.65 0.20
N ILE A 36 1.04 -9.39 0.35
CA ILE A 36 0.08 -8.29 0.33
C ILE A 36 0.45 -7.27 -0.73
N LEU A 37 -0.54 -6.85 -1.51
CA LEU A 37 -0.39 -5.79 -2.50
C LEU A 37 -1.27 -4.60 -2.13
N GLU A 38 -0.69 -3.42 -2.13
CA GLU A 38 -1.41 -2.15 -2.09
C GLU A 38 -1.17 -1.45 -3.44
N PRO A 39 -2.15 -1.48 -4.35
CA PRO A 39 -1.93 -1.11 -5.76
C PRO A 39 -1.83 0.39 -6.04
N SER A 40 -2.15 1.23 -5.06
CA SER A 40 -2.08 2.70 -5.23
C SER A 40 -1.79 3.34 -3.89
N CYS A 41 -0.56 3.12 -3.39
CA CYS A 41 -0.26 3.37 -1.98
C CYS A 41 -0.13 4.85 -1.57
N GLY A 42 -0.09 5.78 -2.51
CA GLY A 42 0.01 7.20 -2.20
C GLY A 42 1.22 7.48 -1.30
N ASP A 43 1.01 8.29 -0.28
CA ASP A 43 2.08 8.65 0.66
C ASP A 43 2.41 7.55 1.67
N GLY A 44 1.67 6.45 1.65
CA GLY A 44 1.94 5.31 2.49
C GLY A 44 1.09 5.17 3.74
N SER A 45 0.00 5.93 3.86
CA SER A 45 -0.88 5.82 5.04
C SER A 45 -1.41 4.40 5.21
N PHE A 46 -1.86 3.77 4.13
CA PHE A 46 -2.34 2.39 4.16
C PHE A 46 -1.19 1.41 4.34
N ILE A 47 -0.07 1.67 3.67
CA ILE A 47 1.16 0.87 3.80
C ILE A 47 1.62 0.84 5.25
N SER A 48 1.57 1.98 5.93
CA SER A 48 1.92 2.07 7.36
C SER A 48 1.03 1.17 8.22
N ALA A 49 -0.27 1.19 7.97
CA ALA A 49 -1.22 0.35 8.70
C ALA A 49 -0.96 -1.14 8.47
N ILE A 50 -0.62 -1.52 7.24
CA ILE A 50 -0.27 -2.89 6.90
C ILE A 50 1.00 -3.33 7.67
N ALA A 51 2.03 -2.50 7.65
CA ALA A 51 3.28 -2.78 8.36
C ALA A 51 3.04 -2.93 9.86
N ASP A 52 2.26 -2.02 10.47
CA ASP A 52 1.93 -2.08 11.88
C ASP A 52 1.17 -3.37 12.24
N ARG A 53 0.21 -3.74 11.42
CA ARG A 53 -0.54 -4.99 11.63
C ARG A 53 0.39 -6.19 11.62
N LEU A 54 1.28 -6.27 10.64
CA LEU A 54 2.22 -7.38 10.53
C LEU A 54 3.21 -7.42 11.70
N HIS A 55 3.70 -6.25 12.14
CA HIS A 55 4.56 -6.19 13.33
C HIS A 55 3.84 -6.72 14.57
N LYS A 56 2.59 -6.35 14.75
CA LYS A 56 1.79 -6.84 15.88
C LYS A 56 1.58 -8.36 15.82
N MET A 57 1.62 -8.93 14.64
CA MET A 57 1.51 -10.38 14.45
C MET A 57 2.87 -11.09 14.58
N GLY A 58 3.93 -10.36 14.80
CA GLY A 58 5.27 -10.91 14.99
C GLY A 58 6.14 -11.01 13.74
N ALA A 59 5.75 -10.35 12.64
CA ALA A 59 6.58 -10.34 11.43
C ALA A 59 7.83 -9.48 11.63
N SER A 60 8.95 -9.93 11.06
CA SER A 60 10.19 -9.15 11.06
C SER A 60 10.17 -8.08 9.97
N ASP A 61 11.02 -7.07 10.12
CA ASP A 61 11.18 -6.02 9.09
C ASP A 61 11.56 -6.62 7.74
N GLN A 62 12.41 -7.61 7.73
CA GLN A 62 12.83 -8.29 6.50
C GLN A 62 11.66 -9.02 5.83
N SER A 63 10.85 -9.69 6.62
CA SER A 63 9.65 -10.38 6.14
C SER A 63 8.64 -9.38 5.55
N ILE A 64 8.42 -8.27 6.22
CA ILE A 64 7.51 -7.23 5.75
C ILE A 64 8.00 -6.68 4.42
N LYS A 65 9.27 -6.35 4.31
CA LYS A 65 9.85 -5.84 3.07
C LYS A 65 9.68 -6.84 1.91
N HIS A 66 9.80 -8.10 2.20
CA HIS A 66 9.67 -9.15 1.18
C HIS A 66 8.22 -9.40 0.77
N ASN A 67 7.31 -9.42 1.75
CA ASN A 67 5.93 -9.86 1.53
C ASN A 67 4.95 -8.74 1.21
N VAL A 68 5.30 -7.49 1.45
CA VAL A 68 4.37 -6.37 1.20
C VAL A 68 4.91 -5.51 0.06
N THR A 69 4.07 -5.33 -0.95
CA THR A 69 4.41 -4.50 -2.10
C THR A 69 3.38 -3.37 -2.23
N GLY A 70 3.88 -2.14 -2.30
CA GLY A 70 3.08 -0.98 -2.66
C GLY A 70 3.42 -0.55 -4.07
N VAL A 71 2.43 -0.08 -4.83
CA VAL A 71 2.63 0.47 -6.16
C VAL A 71 2.16 1.92 -6.16
N GLU A 72 2.98 2.81 -6.63
CA GLU A 72 2.65 4.23 -6.70
C GLU A 72 3.30 4.88 -7.92
N LEU A 73 2.51 5.61 -8.69
CA LEU A 73 2.98 6.27 -9.89
C LEU A 73 3.85 7.49 -9.58
N ASP A 74 3.47 8.29 -8.58
CA ASP A 74 4.16 9.51 -8.22
C ASP A 74 5.46 9.20 -7.47
N LYS A 75 6.57 9.69 -8.00
CA LYS A 75 7.90 9.44 -7.44
C LYS A 75 8.03 9.93 -5.99
N VAL A 76 7.50 11.10 -5.70
CA VAL A 76 7.59 11.69 -4.35
C VAL A 76 6.77 10.89 -3.36
N GLU A 77 5.54 10.54 -3.74
CA GLU A 77 4.66 9.74 -2.90
C GLU A 77 5.23 8.34 -2.68
N ALA A 78 5.78 7.72 -3.74
CA ALA A 78 6.43 6.42 -3.62
C ALA A 78 7.60 6.45 -2.63
N SER A 79 8.39 7.52 -2.69
CA SER A 79 9.50 7.70 -1.75
C SER A 79 9.03 7.80 -0.30
N LYS A 80 7.94 8.54 -0.08
CA LYS A 80 7.35 8.66 1.27
C LYS A 80 6.86 7.30 1.77
N ALA A 81 6.15 6.56 0.93
CA ALA A 81 5.60 5.25 1.30
C ALA A 81 6.70 4.25 1.63
N SER A 82 7.82 4.29 0.93
CA SER A 82 8.93 3.35 1.14
C SER A 82 9.55 3.44 2.54
N GLN A 83 9.35 4.56 3.23
CA GLN A 83 9.88 4.76 4.58
C GLN A 83 9.25 3.84 5.63
N TYR A 84 8.11 3.25 5.33
CA TYR A 84 7.39 2.41 6.28
C TYR A 84 7.85 0.95 6.26
N GLY A 85 8.79 0.59 5.41
CA GLY A 85 9.40 -0.74 5.39
C GLY A 85 9.04 -1.63 4.21
N PRO A 86 7.78 -1.66 3.75
CA PRO A 86 7.42 -2.46 2.58
C PRO A 86 8.17 -2.07 1.32
N ASN A 87 8.20 -2.98 0.36
CA ASN A 87 8.77 -2.72 -0.95
C ASN A 87 7.79 -1.86 -1.75
N VAL A 88 8.22 -0.67 -2.16
CA VAL A 88 7.37 0.24 -2.94
C VAL A 88 7.95 0.38 -4.35
N VAL A 89 7.12 0.07 -5.34
CA VAL A 89 7.49 0.14 -6.76
C VAL A 89 6.88 1.42 -7.35
N GLN A 90 7.72 2.27 -7.93
CA GLN A 90 7.23 3.43 -8.66
C GLN A 90 6.81 2.97 -10.06
N SER A 91 5.52 2.87 -10.28
CA SER A 91 4.96 2.41 -11.55
C SER A 91 3.49 2.77 -11.62
N ASP A 92 2.95 2.85 -12.84
CA ASP A 92 1.51 2.78 -12.98
C ASP A 92 1.07 1.33 -12.71
N PHE A 93 -0.18 1.17 -12.30
CA PHE A 93 -0.65 -0.14 -11.89
C PHE A 93 -0.71 -1.14 -13.04
N PHE A 94 -1.10 -0.69 -14.22
CA PHE A 94 -1.25 -1.61 -15.37
C PHE A 94 0.10 -2.21 -15.79
N THR A 95 1.15 -1.41 -15.79
CA THR A 95 2.50 -1.90 -16.08
C THR A 95 2.94 -2.91 -15.03
N TYR A 96 2.69 -2.62 -13.77
CA TYR A 96 3.03 -3.55 -12.69
C TYR A 96 2.21 -4.85 -12.78
N TYR A 97 0.92 -4.71 -13.05
CA TYR A 97 0.01 -5.85 -13.22
C TYR A 97 0.49 -6.80 -14.32
N GLN A 98 0.92 -6.25 -15.46
CA GLN A 98 1.44 -7.06 -16.54
C GLN A 98 2.70 -7.83 -16.13
N LYS A 99 3.59 -7.20 -15.36
CA LYS A 99 4.76 -7.89 -14.82
C LYS A 99 4.39 -9.03 -13.89
N CYS A 100 3.33 -8.86 -13.09
CA CYS A 100 2.85 -9.92 -12.22
C CYS A 100 2.33 -11.12 -13.01
N ILE A 101 1.57 -10.85 -14.08
CA ILE A 101 1.08 -11.91 -14.96
C ILE A 101 2.24 -12.66 -15.61
N ASP A 102 3.18 -11.93 -16.17
CA ASP A 102 4.33 -12.52 -16.87
C ASP A 102 5.21 -13.37 -15.91
N GLY A 103 5.33 -12.92 -14.66
CA GLY A 103 6.09 -13.61 -13.63
C GLY A 103 5.30 -14.62 -12.80
N GLU A 104 4.03 -14.81 -13.12
CA GLU A 104 3.11 -15.67 -12.35
C GLU A 104 3.05 -15.31 -10.87
N LYS A 105 3.14 -14.01 -10.56
CA LYS A 105 3.10 -13.52 -9.19
C LYS A 105 1.66 -13.46 -8.69
N GLU A 106 1.44 -14.01 -7.50
CA GLU A 106 0.14 -14.00 -6.83
C GLU A 106 0.27 -13.34 -5.46
N PHE A 107 -0.86 -12.82 -4.96
CA PHE A 107 -0.94 -12.22 -3.63
C PHE A 107 -2.09 -12.86 -2.85
N ASP A 108 -1.91 -12.95 -1.54
CA ASP A 108 -2.97 -13.44 -0.64
C ASP A 108 -3.99 -12.36 -0.34
N VAL A 109 -3.54 -11.10 -0.29
CA VAL A 109 -4.36 -9.96 0.10
C VAL A 109 -4.08 -8.79 -0.83
N VAL A 110 -5.12 -8.16 -1.32
CA VAL A 110 -5.02 -6.89 -2.05
C VAL A 110 -5.89 -5.89 -1.33
N VAL A 111 -5.30 -4.84 -0.82
CA VAL A 111 -6.00 -3.80 -0.08
C VAL A 111 -5.53 -2.42 -0.53
N GLY A 112 -6.43 -1.47 -0.49
CA GLY A 112 -6.09 -0.10 -0.86
C GLY A 112 -7.32 0.75 -1.02
N ASN A 113 -7.07 2.02 -1.30
CA ASN A 113 -8.11 2.99 -1.62
C ASN A 113 -7.71 3.66 -2.94
N PRO A 114 -8.05 3.04 -4.08
CA PRO A 114 -7.63 3.58 -5.38
C PRO A 114 -8.25 4.95 -5.65
N PRO A 115 -7.56 5.81 -6.41
CA PRO A 115 -8.08 7.13 -6.72
C PRO A 115 -9.33 7.06 -7.59
N PHE A 116 -10.24 8.00 -7.38
CA PHE A 116 -11.42 8.19 -8.22
C PHE A 116 -11.10 9.28 -9.24
N ILE A 117 -11.21 8.96 -10.48
CA ILE A 117 -10.91 9.89 -11.56
C ILE A 117 -12.17 10.27 -12.30
#